data_a18bf2793f0b0000d7e2a474c313f65e
#
_entry.id   a18bf2793f0b0000d7e2a474c313f65e
#
_cell.length_a   1.000
_cell.length_b   1.000
_cell.length_c   1.000
_cell.angle_alpha   90.00
_cell.angle_beta   90.00
_cell.angle_gamma   90.00
#
_symmetry.space_group_name_H-M   'P 1'
#
loop_
_entity.id
_entity.type
_entity.pdbx_description
1 polymer ?
#
loop_
_entity_poly.entity_id
_entity_poly.type
_entity_poly.pdbx_seq_one_letter_code
_entity_poly.pdbx_strand_id
1 'polypeptide(L)'
;MPQVKTPWADAMGEIPLHLTYFEGSMLEAVENTAADHPDLIAFDFMGRGVGYPRLIREIRRCAKALLALGVKPGDRVTLALPNCPQALYLFYGVNAVGAVANMIHPLSAEKEISFYLTASHSKVAVTLDQFGEKFLRAAAGTPLETLVITGIGDALTGVKKLGYALTLGRKIPKLPKGAPILPWRDFLAGAEKAGELPPPPKGGEVAVILYSGGTTGTTKGILLTNRNFNALGSQIVATNPMFRPGDRMLAAMPLFHGFGLGVCIHSMLSQGGRCILVPRFTPKSYAGLIEKARCNFIAGVPTLYEALLRLPGMEKADFSSLKGVFSGGDSLSVELKKRLDAFLAAHRAPVQVREGYGTTETVTACCLTPPDRAKEGSIGIPFPDTYIKIVRPGTEEELPYGEEGEILLAGPTVMQGYADAPEETAATLRTHADGLTWVYTGDLGYMDGEGFVYFRGRAKRMIVTSGYNVYPAQIENLLDAHPMVQMSCVIGVPDPYKIRKVKAFVTLKQGVAPTEETRRALMDYCRLHVARYAMPCQIEFRETLPKTLVGKVAYRQLEEEEAAKGPANA
;
A
#
# COMPACT_ATOMS: atom_id res chain seq x y z
N MET A 1 -19.17 7.27 25.06
CA MET A 1 -17.94 6.90 24.35
C MET A 1 -17.47 5.58 24.91
N PRO A 2 -16.98 4.64 24.10
CA PRO A 2 -16.45 3.38 24.62
C PRO A 2 -15.30 3.64 25.60
N GLN A 3 -15.29 2.91 26.72
CA GLN A 3 -14.19 2.99 27.71
C GLN A 3 -12.99 2.15 27.23
N VAL A 4 -12.34 2.56 26.15
CA VAL A 4 -11.11 1.93 25.68
C VAL A 4 -9.93 2.73 26.23
N LYS A 5 -8.95 2.04 26.82
CA LYS A 5 -7.72 2.69 27.30
C LYS A 5 -6.97 3.31 26.13
N THR A 6 -6.43 4.50 26.31
CA THR A 6 -5.63 5.24 25.32
C THR A 6 -4.26 5.61 25.91
N PRO A 7 -3.39 4.62 26.22
CA PRO A 7 -2.11 4.89 26.87
C PRO A 7 -1.18 5.78 26.02
N TRP A 8 -1.44 5.87 24.72
CA TRP A 8 -0.71 6.74 23.79
C TRP A 8 -1.10 8.21 23.83
N ALA A 9 -2.09 8.62 24.63
CA ALA A 9 -2.61 9.99 24.63
C ALA A 9 -1.50 11.04 24.86
N ASP A 10 -0.61 10.80 25.83
CA ASP A 10 0.52 11.69 26.12
C ASP A 10 1.57 11.68 25.00
N ALA A 11 1.72 10.56 24.29
CA ALA A 11 2.67 10.43 23.19
C ALA A 11 2.18 11.12 21.90
N MET A 12 0.88 11.44 21.79
CA MET A 12 0.34 12.22 20.68
C MET A 12 0.79 13.69 20.71
N GLY A 13 1.15 14.23 21.87
CA GLY A 13 1.56 15.63 22.00
C GLY A 13 0.46 16.59 21.52
N GLU A 14 0.75 17.38 20.47
CA GLU A 14 -0.21 18.31 19.88
C GLU A 14 -1.21 17.66 18.90
N ILE A 15 -1.04 16.39 18.57
CA ILE A 15 -1.96 15.67 17.70
C ILE A 15 -3.27 15.42 18.48
N PRO A 16 -4.45 15.85 17.96
CA PRO A 16 -5.71 15.66 18.66
C PRO A 16 -6.08 14.18 18.75
N LEU A 17 -6.63 13.74 19.89
CA LEU A 17 -7.14 12.38 20.07
C LEU A 17 -8.36 12.08 19.20
N HIS A 18 -9.18 13.10 18.97
CA HIS A 18 -10.43 13.01 18.24
C HIS A 18 -10.51 14.03 17.12
N LEU A 19 -11.07 13.61 15.98
CA LEU A 19 -11.30 14.43 14.80
C LEU A 19 -12.78 14.44 14.42
N THR A 20 -13.17 15.48 13.70
CA THR A 20 -14.45 15.50 12.98
C THR A 20 -14.18 15.01 11.55
N TYR A 21 -14.95 14.04 11.10
CA TYR A 21 -14.81 13.45 9.78
C TYR A 21 -15.90 13.94 8.82
N PHE A 22 -15.52 14.12 7.57
CA PHE A 22 -16.46 14.45 6.51
C PHE A 22 -17.28 13.22 6.11
N GLU A 23 -18.61 13.33 6.16
CA GLU A 23 -19.57 12.22 5.96
C GLU A 23 -20.11 12.14 4.52
N GLY A 24 -19.58 12.94 3.60
CA GLY A 24 -19.90 12.89 2.19
C GLY A 24 -19.06 11.90 1.39
N SER A 25 -19.16 11.99 0.07
CA SER A 25 -18.35 11.18 -0.84
C SER A 25 -16.88 11.62 -0.87
N MET A 26 -16.00 10.74 -1.35
CA MET A 26 -14.60 11.10 -1.59
C MET A 26 -14.46 12.22 -2.62
N LEU A 27 -15.33 12.25 -3.65
CA LEU A 27 -15.29 13.34 -4.63
C LEU A 27 -15.71 14.66 -4.01
N GLU A 28 -16.77 14.70 -3.20
CA GLU A 28 -17.19 15.95 -2.52
C GLU A 28 -16.08 16.51 -1.64
N ALA A 29 -15.30 15.64 -0.93
CA ALA A 29 -14.14 16.10 -0.17
C ALA A 29 -13.10 16.81 -1.05
N VAL A 30 -12.86 16.30 -2.28
CA VAL A 30 -11.95 16.93 -3.24
C VAL A 30 -12.57 18.19 -3.88
N GLU A 31 -13.89 18.21 -4.09
CA GLU A 31 -14.61 19.38 -4.59
C GLU A 31 -14.61 20.55 -3.58
N ASN A 32 -14.78 20.24 -2.29
CA ASN A 32 -14.64 21.23 -1.21
C ASN A 32 -13.22 21.83 -1.22
N THR A 33 -12.20 20.97 -1.33
CA THR A 33 -10.81 21.44 -1.47
C THR A 33 -10.63 22.32 -2.72
N ALA A 34 -11.24 21.96 -3.85
CA ALA A 34 -11.17 22.75 -5.09
C ALA A 34 -11.87 24.11 -4.96
N ALA A 35 -12.92 24.19 -4.15
CA ALA A 35 -13.62 25.45 -3.85
C ALA A 35 -12.80 26.34 -2.91
N ASP A 36 -12.21 25.77 -1.87
CA ASP A 36 -11.40 26.49 -0.88
C ASP A 36 -10.05 26.96 -1.47
N HIS A 37 -9.49 26.20 -2.41
CA HIS A 37 -8.16 26.41 -2.98
C HIS A 37 -8.12 26.32 -4.51
N PRO A 38 -8.88 27.15 -5.25
CA PRO A 38 -9.04 27.04 -6.70
C PRO A 38 -7.73 27.24 -7.49
N ASP A 39 -6.75 27.95 -6.93
CA ASP A 39 -5.49 28.26 -7.60
C ASP A 39 -4.41 27.18 -7.40
N LEU A 40 -4.64 26.21 -6.50
CA LEU A 40 -3.67 25.15 -6.24
C LEU A 40 -3.61 24.13 -7.38
N ILE A 41 -2.40 23.55 -7.53
CA ILE A 41 -2.16 22.41 -8.42
C ILE A 41 -2.49 21.12 -7.67
N ALA A 42 -3.41 20.34 -8.19
CA ALA A 42 -3.82 19.06 -7.62
C ALA A 42 -2.79 17.95 -7.88
N PHE A 43 -2.26 17.89 -9.11
CA PHE A 43 -1.23 16.91 -9.44
C PHE A 43 -0.31 17.35 -10.56
N ASP A 44 0.86 16.71 -10.63
CA ASP A 44 1.79 16.76 -11.75
C ASP A 44 1.87 15.40 -12.42
N PHE A 45 1.91 15.42 -13.73
CA PHE A 45 2.22 14.25 -14.53
C PHE A 45 3.25 14.58 -15.59
N MET A 46 4.40 13.91 -15.50
CA MET A 46 5.52 14.10 -16.45
C MET A 46 5.91 15.57 -16.64
N GLY A 47 5.90 16.34 -15.56
CA GLY A 47 6.30 17.76 -15.55
C GLY A 47 5.21 18.75 -16.01
N ARG A 48 3.95 18.32 -16.05
CA ARG A 48 2.79 19.17 -16.30
C ARG A 48 1.87 19.18 -15.09
N GLY A 49 1.66 20.37 -14.52
CA GLY A 49 0.70 20.58 -13.43
C GLY A 49 -0.73 20.67 -13.96
N VAL A 50 -1.67 20.12 -13.17
CA VAL A 50 -3.12 20.22 -13.39
C VAL A 50 -3.75 20.77 -12.12
N GLY A 51 -4.42 21.94 -12.23
CA GLY A 51 -5.11 22.57 -11.10
C GLY A 51 -6.39 21.83 -10.71
N TYR A 52 -6.86 22.07 -9.48
CA TYR A 52 -8.08 21.47 -8.94
C TYR A 52 -9.32 21.68 -9.81
N PRO A 53 -9.62 22.89 -10.31
CA PRO A 53 -10.81 23.09 -11.16
C PRO A 53 -10.78 22.24 -12.44
N ARG A 54 -9.60 22.02 -13.01
CA ARG A 54 -9.45 21.14 -14.16
C ARG A 54 -9.61 19.68 -13.78
N LEU A 55 -9.04 19.25 -12.65
CA LEU A 55 -9.22 17.90 -12.13
C LEU A 55 -10.71 17.57 -12.01
N ILE A 56 -11.50 18.42 -11.34
CA ILE A 56 -12.95 18.21 -11.16
C ILE A 56 -13.68 18.13 -12.50
N ARG A 57 -13.35 19.00 -13.46
CA ARG A 57 -13.97 18.98 -14.79
C ARG A 57 -13.71 17.65 -15.51
N GLU A 58 -12.49 17.13 -15.50
CA GLU A 58 -12.15 15.86 -16.15
C GLU A 58 -12.79 14.67 -15.41
N ILE A 59 -12.87 14.71 -14.07
CA ILE A 59 -13.59 13.70 -13.27
C ILE A 59 -15.06 13.65 -13.68
N ARG A 60 -15.76 14.79 -13.71
CA ARG A 60 -17.18 14.86 -14.10
C ARG A 60 -17.40 14.40 -15.54
N ARG A 61 -16.44 14.67 -16.44
CA ARG A 61 -16.47 14.16 -17.80
C ARG A 61 -16.37 12.64 -17.85
N CYS A 62 -15.46 12.03 -17.09
CA CYS A 62 -15.36 10.57 -16.98
C CYS A 62 -16.63 9.97 -16.35
N ALA A 63 -17.20 10.59 -15.32
CA ALA A 63 -18.43 10.15 -14.69
C ALA A 63 -19.60 10.11 -15.70
N LYS A 64 -19.77 11.17 -16.49
CA LYS A 64 -20.78 11.20 -17.56
C LYS A 64 -20.53 10.13 -18.63
N ALA A 65 -19.28 9.88 -18.99
CA ALA A 65 -18.94 8.81 -19.93
C ALA A 65 -19.28 7.41 -19.37
N LEU A 66 -19.08 7.18 -18.07
CA LEU A 66 -19.51 5.95 -17.39
C LEU A 66 -21.04 5.80 -17.39
N LEU A 67 -21.78 6.87 -17.11
CA LEU A 67 -23.25 6.87 -17.23
C LEU A 67 -23.72 6.52 -18.65
N ALA A 68 -23.06 7.05 -19.68
CA ALA A 68 -23.38 6.74 -21.09
C ALA A 68 -23.12 5.26 -21.43
N LEU A 69 -22.25 4.56 -20.69
CA LEU A 69 -22.07 3.11 -20.78
C LEU A 69 -23.10 2.32 -19.94
N GLY A 70 -24.04 3.00 -19.28
CA GLY A 70 -25.06 2.37 -18.45
C GLY A 70 -24.61 2.02 -17.03
N VAL A 71 -23.46 2.51 -16.57
CA VAL A 71 -22.98 2.32 -15.19
C VAL A 71 -23.93 3.05 -14.23
N LYS A 72 -24.37 2.37 -13.18
CA LYS A 72 -25.33 2.84 -12.18
C LYS A 72 -24.72 2.85 -10.78
N PRO A 73 -25.33 3.54 -9.81
CA PRO A 73 -24.94 3.42 -8.41
C PRO A 73 -24.92 1.95 -7.96
N GLY A 74 -23.86 1.57 -7.24
CA GLY A 74 -23.61 0.21 -6.76
C GLY A 74 -22.95 -0.73 -7.78
N ASP A 75 -22.92 -0.40 -9.08
CA ASP A 75 -22.15 -1.18 -10.06
C ASP A 75 -20.65 -1.13 -9.75
N ARG A 76 -19.93 -2.16 -10.16
CA ARG A 76 -18.48 -2.26 -9.95
C ARG A 76 -17.74 -2.03 -11.26
N VAL A 77 -16.77 -1.12 -11.26
CA VAL A 77 -15.95 -0.79 -12.43
C VAL A 77 -14.50 -1.15 -12.14
N THR A 78 -13.93 -2.04 -12.95
CA THR A 78 -12.55 -2.48 -12.76
C THR A 78 -11.56 -1.47 -13.33
N LEU A 79 -10.65 -0.96 -12.48
CA LEU A 79 -9.60 -0.01 -12.85
C LEU A 79 -8.24 -0.69 -12.72
N ALA A 80 -7.59 -0.97 -13.86
CA ALA A 80 -6.29 -1.61 -13.95
C ALA A 80 -5.28 -0.65 -14.58
N LEU A 81 -4.96 0.42 -13.85
CA LEU A 81 -4.14 1.53 -14.34
C LEU A 81 -2.97 1.83 -13.38
N PRO A 82 -1.82 2.31 -13.89
CA PRO A 82 -0.77 2.87 -13.05
C PRO A 82 -1.15 4.28 -12.57
N ASN A 83 -0.28 4.91 -11.76
CA ASN A 83 -0.46 6.29 -11.30
C ASN A 83 -0.38 7.27 -12.48
N CYS A 84 -1.50 7.53 -13.12
CA CYS A 84 -1.64 8.41 -14.28
C CYS A 84 -2.92 9.26 -14.14
N PRO A 85 -3.05 10.36 -14.90
CA PRO A 85 -4.23 11.23 -14.84
C PRO A 85 -5.55 10.51 -15.05
N GLN A 86 -5.60 9.60 -16.02
CA GLN A 86 -6.82 8.84 -16.34
C GLN A 86 -7.28 7.98 -15.14
N ALA A 87 -6.32 7.44 -14.37
CA ALA A 87 -6.64 6.67 -13.18
C ALA A 87 -7.32 7.52 -12.11
N LEU A 88 -6.85 8.77 -11.89
CA LEU A 88 -7.49 9.70 -10.97
C LEU A 88 -8.89 10.12 -11.46
N TYR A 89 -8.99 10.48 -12.74
CA TYR A 89 -10.27 10.91 -13.32
C TYR A 89 -11.31 9.79 -13.23
N LEU A 90 -10.91 8.55 -13.52
CA LEU A 90 -11.81 7.39 -13.45
C LEU A 90 -12.15 7.00 -12.01
N PHE A 91 -11.17 6.99 -11.10
CA PHE A 91 -11.41 6.66 -9.71
C PHE A 91 -12.49 7.54 -9.08
N TYR A 92 -12.32 8.85 -9.18
CA TYR A 92 -13.34 9.78 -8.70
C TYR A 92 -14.57 9.87 -9.62
N GLY A 93 -14.43 9.56 -10.91
CA GLY A 93 -15.58 9.47 -11.83
C GLY A 93 -16.51 8.31 -11.50
N VAL A 94 -15.95 7.15 -11.12
CA VAL A 94 -16.72 6.00 -10.59
C VAL A 94 -17.42 6.39 -9.29
N ASN A 95 -16.72 7.08 -8.40
CA ASN A 95 -17.31 7.59 -7.16
C ASN A 95 -18.44 8.59 -7.40
N ALA A 96 -18.29 9.51 -8.38
CA ALA A 96 -19.32 10.48 -8.75
C ALA A 96 -20.62 9.85 -9.26
N VAL A 97 -20.54 8.65 -9.86
CA VAL A 97 -21.71 7.88 -10.29
C VAL A 97 -22.35 7.12 -9.12
N GLY A 98 -21.69 7.04 -7.97
CA GLY A 98 -22.10 6.16 -6.87
C GLY A 98 -21.76 4.69 -7.12
N ALA A 99 -20.90 4.41 -8.10
CA ALA A 99 -20.38 3.08 -8.38
C ALA A 99 -19.13 2.77 -7.53
N VAL A 100 -18.72 1.51 -7.53
CA VAL A 100 -17.59 1.01 -6.72
C VAL A 100 -16.37 0.79 -7.61
N ALA A 101 -15.25 1.43 -7.27
CA ALA A 101 -13.98 1.25 -7.97
C ALA A 101 -13.32 -0.08 -7.54
N ASN A 102 -13.30 -1.05 -8.45
CA ASN A 102 -12.61 -2.33 -8.27
C ASN A 102 -11.16 -2.17 -8.73
N MET A 103 -10.24 -1.98 -7.78
CA MET A 103 -8.86 -1.59 -8.04
C MET A 103 -7.97 -2.83 -8.16
N ILE A 104 -7.39 -3.06 -9.34
CA ILE A 104 -6.52 -4.22 -9.57
C ILE A 104 -5.17 -3.81 -10.17
N HIS A 105 -4.18 -4.68 -10.00
CA HIS A 105 -2.86 -4.43 -10.59
C HIS A 105 -2.88 -4.62 -12.11
N PRO A 106 -2.40 -3.66 -12.92
CA PRO A 106 -2.41 -3.80 -14.39
C PRO A 106 -1.50 -4.92 -14.92
N LEU A 107 -0.52 -5.36 -14.11
CA LEU A 107 0.38 -6.47 -14.46
C LEU A 107 -0.09 -7.84 -13.95
N SER A 108 -1.23 -7.95 -13.28
CA SER A 108 -1.79 -9.23 -12.83
C SER A 108 -1.82 -10.27 -13.95
N ALA A 109 -1.65 -11.54 -13.58
CA ALA A 109 -1.76 -12.65 -14.52
C ALA A 109 -3.19 -12.78 -15.08
N GLU A 110 -3.35 -13.42 -16.24
CA GLU A 110 -4.66 -13.57 -16.89
C GLU A 110 -5.69 -14.25 -15.98
N LYS A 111 -5.29 -15.30 -15.25
CA LYS A 111 -6.15 -15.98 -14.28
C LYS A 111 -6.59 -15.08 -13.12
N GLU A 112 -5.70 -14.21 -12.64
CA GLU A 112 -6.04 -13.24 -11.59
C GLU A 112 -7.01 -12.18 -12.10
N ILE A 113 -6.78 -11.66 -13.32
CA ILE A 113 -7.68 -10.69 -13.95
C ILE A 113 -9.08 -11.30 -14.12
N SER A 114 -9.16 -12.54 -14.65
CA SER A 114 -10.41 -13.27 -14.78
C SER A 114 -11.12 -13.44 -13.43
N PHE A 115 -10.37 -13.81 -12.40
CA PHE A 115 -10.89 -13.91 -11.02
C PHE A 115 -11.44 -12.55 -10.55
N TYR A 116 -10.71 -11.45 -10.68
CA TYR A 116 -11.16 -10.13 -10.23
C TYR A 116 -12.39 -9.64 -10.97
N LEU A 117 -12.47 -9.85 -12.29
CA LEU A 117 -13.63 -9.48 -13.10
C LEU A 117 -14.88 -10.27 -12.68
N THR A 118 -14.72 -11.57 -12.43
CA THR A 118 -15.81 -12.45 -11.99
C THR A 118 -16.25 -12.13 -10.58
N ALA A 119 -15.32 -12.06 -9.62
CA ALA A 119 -15.62 -11.78 -8.21
C ALA A 119 -16.22 -10.38 -8.00
N SER A 120 -15.85 -9.40 -8.83
CA SER A 120 -16.43 -8.06 -8.77
C SER A 120 -17.71 -7.92 -9.61
N HIS A 121 -18.09 -8.89 -10.42
CA HIS A 121 -19.18 -8.77 -11.41
C HIS A 121 -19.04 -7.51 -12.29
N SER A 122 -17.79 -7.10 -12.59
CA SER A 122 -17.54 -5.87 -13.35
C SER A 122 -17.94 -6.03 -14.82
N LYS A 123 -18.88 -5.20 -15.30
CA LYS A 123 -19.28 -5.12 -16.71
C LYS A 123 -18.38 -4.19 -17.51
N VAL A 124 -17.75 -3.23 -16.84
CA VAL A 124 -16.83 -2.25 -17.43
C VAL A 124 -15.46 -2.39 -16.78
N ALA A 125 -14.43 -2.47 -17.58
CA ALA A 125 -13.04 -2.41 -17.12
C ALA A 125 -12.25 -1.37 -17.93
N VAL A 126 -11.24 -0.78 -17.30
CA VAL A 126 -10.33 0.17 -17.95
C VAL A 126 -8.89 -0.25 -17.72
N THR A 127 -8.10 -0.30 -18.80
CA THR A 127 -6.68 -0.63 -18.73
C THR A 127 -5.85 0.15 -19.74
N LEU A 128 -4.52 0.03 -19.68
CA LEU A 128 -3.64 0.61 -20.69
C LEU A 128 -3.64 -0.22 -21.97
N ASP A 129 -3.41 0.46 -23.09
CA ASP A 129 -3.27 -0.09 -24.43
C ASP A 129 -2.28 -1.27 -24.51
N GLN A 130 -1.14 -1.19 -23.83
CA GLN A 130 -0.13 -2.26 -23.76
C GLN A 130 -0.64 -3.55 -23.07
N PHE A 131 -1.73 -3.50 -22.31
CA PHE A 131 -2.31 -4.65 -21.61
C PHE A 131 -3.65 -5.10 -22.21
N GLY A 132 -4.18 -4.39 -23.20
CA GLY A 132 -5.51 -4.63 -23.78
C GLY A 132 -5.70 -6.07 -24.27
N GLU A 133 -4.73 -6.65 -24.99
CA GLU A 133 -4.81 -8.02 -25.49
C GLU A 133 -4.87 -9.05 -24.35
N LYS A 134 -4.06 -8.87 -23.29
CA LYS A 134 -4.07 -9.71 -22.09
C LYS A 134 -5.43 -9.65 -21.39
N PHE A 135 -6.01 -8.45 -21.25
CA PHE A 135 -7.32 -8.27 -20.65
C PHE A 135 -8.44 -8.93 -21.47
N LEU A 136 -8.38 -8.84 -22.79
CA LEU A 136 -9.35 -9.53 -23.66
C LEU A 136 -9.32 -11.05 -23.48
N ARG A 137 -8.12 -11.65 -23.41
CA ARG A 137 -8.00 -13.10 -23.15
C ARG A 137 -8.54 -13.46 -21.77
N ALA A 138 -8.21 -12.66 -20.75
CA ALA A 138 -8.67 -12.87 -19.39
C ALA A 138 -10.17 -12.66 -19.20
N ALA A 139 -10.80 -11.84 -20.06
CA ALA A 139 -12.23 -11.52 -19.98
C ALA A 139 -13.13 -12.65 -20.51
N ALA A 140 -12.57 -13.64 -21.20
CA ALA A 140 -13.35 -14.75 -21.72
C ALA A 140 -14.07 -15.51 -20.59
N GLY A 141 -15.41 -15.62 -20.69
CA GLY A 141 -16.24 -16.26 -19.67
C GLY A 141 -16.48 -15.44 -18.40
N THR A 142 -16.11 -14.17 -18.38
CA THR A 142 -16.40 -13.22 -17.29
C THR A 142 -17.60 -12.33 -17.64
N PRO A 143 -18.17 -11.59 -16.67
CA PRO A 143 -19.26 -10.64 -16.92
C PRO A 143 -18.88 -9.40 -17.73
N LEU A 144 -17.61 -9.22 -18.13
CA LEU A 144 -17.14 -8.01 -18.79
C LEU A 144 -17.82 -7.79 -20.15
N GLU A 145 -18.50 -6.64 -20.30
CA GLU A 145 -19.19 -6.23 -21.53
C GLU A 145 -18.38 -5.21 -22.33
N THR A 146 -17.65 -4.31 -21.64
CA THR A 146 -16.90 -3.23 -22.28
C THR A 146 -15.51 -3.08 -21.66
N LEU A 147 -14.46 -3.13 -22.51
CA LEU A 147 -13.10 -2.83 -22.15
C LEU A 147 -12.69 -1.47 -22.69
N VAL A 148 -12.59 -0.46 -21.81
CA VAL A 148 -12.06 0.86 -22.17
C VAL A 148 -10.55 0.82 -22.20
N ILE A 149 -9.96 1.25 -23.31
CA ILE A 149 -8.50 1.27 -23.51
C ILE A 149 -8.00 2.71 -23.57
N THR A 150 -7.07 3.04 -22.69
CA THR A 150 -6.33 4.31 -22.69
C THR A 150 -4.83 4.08 -22.80
N GLY A 151 -4.10 5.12 -23.19
CA GLY A 151 -2.64 5.08 -23.25
C GLY A 151 -2.01 6.21 -22.43
N ILE A 152 -0.78 6.05 -22.04
CA ILE A 152 0.00 7.15 -21.41
C ILE A 152 0.04 8.37 -22.34
N GLY A 153 0.06 8.13 -23.67
CA GLY A 153 0.01 9.17 -24.69
C GLY A 153 -1.23 10.07 -24.64
N ASP A 154 -2.37 9.56 -24.13
CA ASP A 154 -3.62 10.32 -24.01
C ASP A 154 -3.53 11.43 -22.97
N ALA A 155 -2.66 11.27 -21.97
CA ALA A 155 -2.38 12.27 -20.94
C ALA A 155 -1.29 13.27 -21.35
N LEU A 156 -0.57 13.02 -22.43
CA LEU A 156 0.52 13.86 -22.91
C LEU A 156 0.04 14.92 -23.91
N THR A 157 0.79 16.03 -24.00
CA THR A 157 0.50 17.12 -24.94
C THR A 157 1.79 17.60 -25.61
N GLY A 158 1.64 18.28 -26.76
CA GLY A 158 2.77 18.90 -27.47
C GLY A 158 3.88 17.94 -27.85
N VAL A 159 5.13 18.38 -27.69
CA VAL A 159 6.33 17.62 -28.05
C VAL A 159 6.44 16.27 -27.34
N LYS A 160 5.98 16.19 -26.09
CA LYS A 160 6.00 14.92 -25.32
C LYS A 160 5.06 13.87 -25.91
N LYS A 161 3.89 14.27 -26.38
CA LYS A 161 2.95 13.38 -27.06
C LYS A 161 3.54 12.85 -28.36
N LEU A 162 4.15 13.73 -29.15
CA LEU A 162 4.83 13.36 -30.40
C LEU A 162 6.00 12.41 -30.14
N GLY A 163 6.87 12.76 -29.18
CA GLY A 163 8.01 11.93 -28.79
C GLY A 163 7.57 10.53 -28.32
N TYR A 164 6.53 10.46 -27.51
CA TYR A 164 5.96 9.18 -27.06
C TYR A 164 5.43 8.35 -28.24
N ALA A 165 4.68 8.96 -29.14
CA ALA A 165 4.12 8.29 -30.32
C ALA A 165 5.22 7.74 -31.25
N LEU A 166 6.33 8.46 -31.39
CA LEU A 166 7.46 8.05 -32.24
C LEU A 166 8.36 6.98 -31.59
N THR A 167 8.30 6.79 -30.29
CA THR A 167 9.17 5.89 -29.52
C THR A 167 8.39 4.72 -28.92
N LEU A 168 7.89 4.92 -27.67
CA LEU A 168 7.20 3.87 -26.91
C LEU A 168 5.84 3.49 -27.52
N GLY A 169 5.11 4.47 -28.07
CA GLY A 169 3.80 4.24 -28.68
C GLY A 169 3.84 3.29 -29.88
N ARG A 170 4.97 3.24 -30.64
CA ARG A 170 5.13 2.30 -31.76
C ARG A 170 5.25 0.85 -31.33
N LYS A 171 5.61 0.59 -30.07
CA LYS A 171 5.80 -0.77 -29.52
C LYS A 171 4.51 -1.35 -28.96
N ILE A 172 3.42 -0.57 -28.93
CA ILE A 172 2.14 -1.02 -28.39
C ILE A 172 1.48 -1.95 -29.42
N PRO A 173 1.07 -3.16 -29.00
CA PRO A 173 0.39 -4.10 -29.89
C PRO A 173 -0.91 -3.48 -30.46
N LYS A 174 -1.20 -3.78 -31.72
CA LYS A 174 -2.49 -3.42 -32.31
C LYS A 174 -3.55 -4.38 -31.77
N LEU A 175 -4.61 -3.79 -31.22
CA LEU A 175 -5.72 -4.56 -30.69
C LEU A 175 -6.57 -5.17 -31.81
N PRO A 176 -7.17 -6.37 -31.59
CA PRO A 176 -7.98 -7.05 -32.59
C PRO A 176 -9.24 -6.21 -32.95
N LYS A 177 -9.59 -6.19 -34.23
CA LYS A 177 -10.83 -5.56 -34.69
C LYS A 177 -12.03 -6.41 -34.28
N GLY A 178 -13.14 -5.74 -33.88
CA GLY A 178 -14.39 -6.41 -33.51
C GLY A 178 -14.46 -6.94 -32.06
N ALA A 179 -13.40 -6.74 -31.26
CA ALA A 179 -13.47 -7.01 -29.83
C ALA A 179 -14.31 -5.92 -29.11
N PRO A 180 -14.85 -6.18 -27.90
CA PRO A 180 -15.62 -5.22 -27.10
C PRO A 180 -14.72 -4.13 -26.49
N ILE A 181 -13.95 -3.46 -27.36
CA ILE A 181 -12.99 -2.42 -26.99
C ILE A 181 -13.55 -1.06 -27.31
N LEU A 182 -13.50 -0.16 -26.32
CA LEU A 182 -13.84 1.23 -26.48
C LEU A 182 -12.57 2.09 -26.27
N PRO A 183 -12.05 2.76 -27.33
CA PRO A 183 -10.93 3.68 -27.19
C PRO A 183 -11.24 4.85 -26.24
N TRP A 184 -10.25 5.33 -25.51
CA TRP A 184 -10.38 6.43 -24.54
C TRP A 184 -11.07 7.67 -25.12
N ARG A 185 -10.73 8.04 -26.35
CA ARG A 185 -11.35 9.18 -27.03
C ARG A 185 -12.86 8.99 -27.21
N ASP A 186 -13.26 7.79 -27.65
CA ASP A 186 -14.67 7.48 -27.93
C ASP A 186 -15.46 7.30 -26.63
N PHE A 187 -14.82 6.74 -25.59
CA PHE A 187 -15.36 6.72 -24.24
C PHE A 187 -15.69 8.14 -23.75
N LEU A 188 -14.74 9.08 -23.85
CA LEU A 188 -14.96 10.47 -23.42
C LEU A 188 -15.97 11.22 -24.29
N ALA A 189 -16.12 10.87 -25.59
CA ALA A 189 -17.15 11.45 -26.46
C ALA A 189 -18.56 11.01 -26.04
N GLY A 190 -18.70 9.85 -25.41
CA GLY A 190 -19.94 9.38 -24.80
C GLY A 190 -20.51 10.32 -23.74
N ALA A 191 -19.65 11.08 -23.05
CA ALA A 191 -20.07 12.02 -22.01
C ALA A 191 -21.09 13.09 -22.49
N GLU A 192 -21.05 13.46 -23.77
CA GLU A 192 -21.99 14.44 -24.38
C GLU A 192 -23.41 13.91 -24.49
N LYS A 193 -23.59 12.59 -24.45
CA LYS A 193 -24.89 11.91 -24.56
C LYS A 193 -25.49 11.55 -23.19
N ALA A 194 -24.72 11.71 -22.12
CA ALA A 194 -25.17 11.36 -20.78
C ALA A 194 -26.11 12.44 -20.19
N GLY A 195 -27.06 11.99 -19.38
CA GLY A 195 -27.88 12.85 -18.54
C GLY A 195 -27.12 13.50 -17.38
N GLU A 196 -27.85 13.94 -16.37
CA GLU A 196 -27.29 14.46 -15.13
C GLU A 196 -26.67 13.34 -14.31
N LEU A 197 -25.65 13.70 -13.51
CA LEU A 197 -25.06 12.78 -12.54
C LEU A 197 -26.07 12.47 -11.42
N PRO A 198 -26.10 11.25 -10.89
CA PRO A 198 -26.91 10.94 -9.72
C PRO A 198 -26.48 11.79 -8.51
N PRO A 199 -27.30 11.85 -7.46
CA PRO A 199 -26.88 12.44 -6.20
C PRO A 199 -25.58 11.79 -5.70
N PRO A 200 -24.68 12.55 -5.03
CA PRO A 200 -23.42 12.01 -4.53
C PRO A 200 -23.67 10.90 -3.50
N PRO A 201 -22.85 9.86 -3.45
CA PRO A 201 -22.99 8.79 -2.47
C PRO A 201 -22.64 9.29 -1.07
N LYS A 202 -23.23 8.68 -0.04
CA LYS A 202 -22.98 9.02 1.36
C LYS A 202 -21.66 8.42 1.85
N GLY A 203 -21.14 8.95 2.96
CA GLY A 203 -19.91 8.48 3.60
C GLY A 203 -19.89 6.98 3.91
N GLY A 204 -21.00 6.41 4.36
CA GLY A 204 -21.10 4.98 4.69
C GLY A 204 -21.27 4.04 3.51
N GLU A 205 -21.45 4.54 2.28
CA GLU A 205 -21.59 3.70 1.09
C GLU A 205 -20.21 3.19 0.62
N VAL A 206 -20.19 1.91 0.17
CA VAL A 206 -18.98 1.30 -0.40
C VAL A 206 -18.57 2.04 -1.67
N ALA A 207 -17.32 2.41 -1.73
CA ALA A 207 -16.76 3.17 -2.84
C ALA A 207 -15.61 2.45 -3.54
N VAL A 208 -14.89 1.57 -2.82
CA VAL A 208 -13.67 0.92 -3.31
C VAL A 208 -13.63 -0.55 -2.91
N ILE A 209 -13.16 -1.39 -3.81
CA ILE A 209 -12.70 -2.74 -3.52
C ILE A 209 -11.18 -2.76 -3.70
N LEU A 210 -10.47 -3.08 -2.63
CA LEU A 210 -9.04 -3.41 -2.66
C LEU A 210 -8.86 -4.90 -2.39
N TYR A 211 -7.76 -5.46 -2.86
CA TYR A 211 -7.46 -6.87 -2.65
C TYR A 211 -6.25 -7.05 -1.76
N SER A 212 -6.38 -7.87 -0.73
CA SER A 212 -5.23 -8.36 0.02
C SER A 212 -4.73 -9.65 -0.62
N GLY A 213 -3.42 -9.78 -0.76
CA GLY A 213 -2.79 -11.06 -1.02
C GLY A 213 -3.00 -11.96 0.20
N GLY A 214 -4.14 -12.66 0.24
CA GLY A 214 -4.58 -13.41 1.41
C GLY A 214 -3.50 -14.34 1.94
N THR A 215 -3.25 -14.29 3.25
CA THR A 215 -2.39 -15.25 3.96
C THR A 215 -2.95 -16.67 3.92
N THR A 216 -4.22 -16.84 3.47
CA THR A 216 -4.94 -18.12 3.34
C THR A 216 -4.89 -18.74 1.95
N GLY A 217 -4.23 -18.08 0.96
CA GLY A 217 -4.21 -18.60 -0.43
C GLY A 217 -5.32 -18.03 -1.33
N THR A 218 -6.45 -17.59 -0.80
CA THR A 218 -7.53 -16.96 -1.55
C THR A 218 -7.46 -15.44 -1.43
N THR A 219 -7.40 -14.75 -2.54
CA THR A 219 -7.47 -13.28 -2.60
C THR A 219 -8.89 -12.83 -2.28
N LYS A 220 -9.05 -11.89 -1.34
CA LYS A 220 -10.36 -11.36 -0.91
C LYS A 220 -10.53 -9.91 -1.32
N GLY A 221 -11.72 -9.56 -1.80
CA GLY A 221 -12.13 -8.17 -2.05
C GLY A 221 -12.55 -7.49 -0.75
N ILE A 222 -11.87 -6.44 -0.36
CA ILE A 222 -12.11 -5.67 0.86
C ILE A 222 -12.98 -4.48 0.51
N LEU A 223 -14.16 -4.40 1.12
CA LEU A 223 -15.15 -3.35 0.88
C LEU A 223 -14.84 -2.13 1.76
N LEU A 224 -14.47 -1.02 1.13
CA LEU A 224 -14.11 0.23 1.78
C LEU A 224 -15.09 1.33 1.39
N THR A 225 -15.52 2.12 2.39
CA THR A 225 -16.50 3.18 2.21
C THR A 225 -15.84 4.53 1.92
N ASN A 226 -16.63 5.51 1.46
CA ASN A 226 -16.19 6.90 1.32
C ASN A 226 -15.63 7.43 2.65
N ARG A 227 -16.33 7.17 3.77
CA ARG A 227 -15.90 7.60 5.10
C ARG A 227 -14.54 7.04 5.49
N ASN A 228 -14.25 5.78 5.17
CA ASN A 228 -12.95 5.18 5.50
C ASN A 228 -11.80 5.98 4.89
N PHE A 229 -11.92 6.38 3.62
CA PHE A 229 -10.91 7.17 2.94
C PHE A 229 -10.85 8.61 3.43
N ASN A 230 -12.00 9.27 3.63
CA ASN A 230 -12.07 10.64 4.16
C ASN A 230 -11.47 10.71 5.57
N ALA A 231 -11.76 9.73 6.42
CA ALA A 231 -11.19 9.63 7.76
C ALA A 231 -9.66 9.47 7.71
N LEU A 232 -9.16 8.55 6.87
CA LEU A 232 -7.72 8.41 6.68
C LEU A 232 -7.06 9.73 6.23
N GLY A 233 -7.69 10.46 5.29
CA GLY A 233 -7.20 11.76 4.83
C GLY A 233 -7.01 12.75 5.97
N SER A 234 -8.02 12.89 6.83
CA SER A 234 -7.98 13.75 8.01
C SER A 234 -6.93 13.30 9.04
N GLN A 235 -6.83 11.99 9.30
CA GLN A 235 -5.85 11.40 10.21
C GLN A 235 -4.41 11.61 9.74
N ILE A 236 -4.13 11.43 8.44
CA ILE A 236 -2.80 11.64 7.86
C ILE A 236 -2.36 13.10 8.03
N VAL A 237 -3.25 14.06 7.80
CA VAL A 237 -2.90 15.47 7.98
C VAL A 237 -2.74 15.83 9.45
N ALA A 238 -3.63 15.37 10.32
CA ALA A 238 -3.54 15.62 11.76
C ALA A 238 -2.22 15.08 12.37
N THR A 239 -1.74 13.93 11.89
CA THR A 239 -0.46 13.34 12.34
C THR A 239 0.77 13.98 11.70
N ASN A 240 0.58 14.96 10.81
CA ASN A 240 1.65 15.69 10.12
C ASN A 240 1.48 17.20 10.27
N PRO A 241 1.78 17.78 11.45
CA PRO A 241 1.53 19.20 11.76
C PRO A 241 2.29 20.18 10.82
N MET A 242 3.31 19.68 10.11
CA MET A 242 4.06 20.43 9.09
C MET A 242 3.31 20.54 7.75
N PHE A 243 2.23 19.77 7.54
CA PHE A 243 1.47 19.81 6.28
C PHE A 243 0.82 21.18 6.06
N ARG A 244 0.87 21.64 4.81
CA ARG A 244 0.18 22.86 4.36
C ARG A 244 -0.43 22.61 2.98
N PRO A 245 -1.58 23.22 2.65
CA PRO A 245 -2.13 23.20 1.29
C PRO A 245 -1.07 23.61 0.25
N GLY A 246 -0.99 22.87 -0.86
CA GLY A 246 0.05 23.01 -1.88
C GLY A 246 1.30 22.14 -1.67
N ASP A 247 1.47 21.52 -0.52
CA ASP A 247 2.57 20.58 -0.28
C ASP A 247 2.51 19.37 -1.24
N ARG A 248 3.68 18.86 -1.58
CA ARG A 248 3.86 17.88 -2.67
C ARG A 248 4.21 16.51 -2.13
N MET A 249 3.37 15.53 -2.45
CA MET A 249 3.59 14.11 -2.19
C MET A 249 4.13 13.43 -3.45
N LEU A 250 5.25 12.72 -3.35
CA LEU A 250 5.70 11.84 -4.43
C LEU A 250 4.84 10.57 -4.44
N ALA A 251 3.83 10.55 -5.30
CA ALA A 251 2.87 9.47 -5.44
C ALA A 251 3.47 8.33 -6.29
N ALA A 252 4.43 7.60 -5.72
CA ALA A 252 5.10 6.46 -6.33
C ALA A 252 4.47 5.12 -5.91
N MET A 253 3.80 5.07 -4.76
CA MET A 253 3.09 3.86 -4.34
C MET A 253 1.88 3.62 -5.24
N PRO A 254 1.61 2.35 -5.61
CA PRO A 254 0.58 2.04 -6.58
C PRO A 254 -0.82 2.42 -6.12
N LEU A 255 -1.62 3.06 -6.99
CA LEU A 255 -2.98 3.48 -6.66
C LEU A 255 -4.00 2.33 -6.53
N PHE A 256 -3.65 1.13 -6.99
CA PHE A 256 -4.47 -0.07 -6.74
C PHE A 256 -4.23 -0.70 -5.35
N HIS A 257 -3.43 -0.07 -4.51
CA HIS A 257 -3.17 -0.45 -3.13
C HIS A 257 -3.49 0.74 -2.20
N GLY A 258 -4.04 0.47 -0.99
CA GLY A 258 -4.44 1.50 -0.05
C GLY A 258 -3.33 2.51 0.28
N PHE A 259 -2.06 2.08 0.32
CA PHE A 259 -0.92 2.96 0.59
C PHE A 259 -0.76 4.03 -0.52
N GLY A 260 -0.88 3.66 -1.78
CA GLY A 260 -0.86 4.63 -2.88
C GLY A 260 -2.16 5.44 -2.95
N LEU A 261 -3.31 4.76 -2.95
CA LEU A 261 -4.61 5.39 -3.15
C LEU A 261 -5.02 6.24 -1.96
N GLY A 262 -4.96 5.69 -0.74
CA GLY A 262 -5.39 6.36 0.48
C GLY A 262 -4.37 7.41 0.94
N VAL A 263 -3.12 6.99 1.23
CA VAL A 263 -2.10 7.88 1.82
C VAL A 263 -1.50 8.86 0.80
N CYS A 264 -1.10 8.38 -0.39
CA CYS A 264 -0.37 9.24 -1.32
C CYS A 264 -1.27 10.08 -2.24
N ILE A 265 -2.53 9.68 -2.45
CA ILE A 265 -3.43 10.34 -3.41
C ILE A 265 -4.62 10.97 -2.71
N HIS A 266 -5.54 10.18 -2.11
CA HIS A 266 -6.78 10.74 -1.56
C HIS A 266 -6.52 11.68 -0.39
N SER A 267 -5.64 11.32 0.56
CA SER A 267 -5.27 12.21 1.67
C SER A 267 -4.72 13.56 1.20
N MET A 268 -3.94 13.56 0.12
CA MET A 268 -3.42 14.81 -0.44
C MET A 268 -4.51 15.62 -1.15
N LEU A 269 -5.29 14.98 -2.02
CA LEU A 269 -6.28 15.69 -2.83
C LEU A 269 -7.46 16.22 -2.01
N SER A 270 -7.86 15.51 -0.96
CA SER A 270 -8.95 15.95 -0.06
C SER A 270 -8.53 17.02 0.96
N GLN A 271 -7.23 17.30 1.07
CA GLN A 271 -6.66 18.23 2.06
C GLN A 271 -5.83 19.36 1.43
N GLY A 272 -5.94 19.56 0.11
CA GLY A 272 -5.26 20.66 -0.59
C GLY A 272 -3.83 20.38 -1.01
N GLY A 273 -3.36 19.14 -0.89
CA GLY A 273 -2.02 18.76 -1.31
C GLY A 273 -1.89 18.59 -2.84
N ARG A 274 -0.67 18.29 -3.29
CA ARG A 274 -0.32 18.11 -4.69
C ARG A 274 0.37 16.75 -4.89
N CYS A 275 -0.16 15.91 -5.78
CA CYS A 275 0.39 14.59 -6.09
C CYS A 275 1.37 14.65 -7.25
N ILE A 276 2.62 14.24 -7.07
CA ILE A 276 3.57 14.03 -8.17
C ILE A 276 3.40 12.59 -8.64
N LEU A 277 2.65 12.39 -9.72
CA LEU A 277 2.29 11.05 -10.21
C LEU A 277 3.46 10.35 -10.89
N VAL A 278 3.79 9.15 -10.43
CA VAL A 278 4.87 8.33 -10.96
C VAL A 278 4.28 7.05 -11.59
N PRO A 279 4.12 6.99 -12.92
CA PRO A 279 3.48 5.85 -13.57
C PRO A 279 4.35 4.59 -13.59
N ARG A 280 5.67 4.76 -13.47
CA ARG A 280 6.63 3.67 -13.40
C ARG A 280 7.75 4.04 -12.44
N PHE A 281 7.90 3.26 -11.38
CA PHE A 281 8.96 3.43 -10.42
C PHE A 281 10.30 2.90 -10.96
N THR A 282 11.35 3.71 -10.79
CA THR A 282 12.75 3.28 -10.77
C THR A 282 13.47 4.06 -9.67
N PRO A 283 14.48 3.50 -8.99
CA PRO A 283 15.21 4.23 -7.94
C PRO A 283 15.73 5.59 -8.41
N LYS A 284 16.31 5.63 -9.61
CA LYS A 284 16.83 6.85 -10.24
C LYS A 284 15.75 7.90 -10.49
N SER A 285 14.58 7.50 -11.03
CA SER A 285 13.47 8.44 -11.27
C SER A 285 12.87 8.95 -9.96
N TYR A 286 12.81 8.09 -8.94
CA TYR A 286 12.31 8.45 -7.61
C TYR A 286 13.17 9.54 -6.96
N ALA A 287 14.48 9.30 -6.86
CA ALA A 287 15.45 10.25 -6.31
C ALA A 287 15.44 11.59 -7.07
N GLY A 288 15.51 11.53 -8.41
CA GLY A 288 15.51 12.73 -9.23
C GLY A 288 14.20 13.54 -9.15
N LEU A 289 13.06 12.89 -8.87
CA LEU A 289 11.79 13.60 -8.69
C LEU A 289 11.66 14.23 -7.31
N ILE A 290 12.22 13.65 -6.25
CA ILE A 290 12.26 14.28 -4.92
C ILE A 290 12.89 15.66 -5.03
N GLU A 291 14.05 15.75 -5.62
CA GLU A 291 14.78 16.99 -5.81
C GLU A 291 14.11 17.94 -6.81
N LYS A 292 13.86 17.47 -8.04
CA LYS A 292 13.33 18.29 -9.13
C LYS A 292 11.95 18.86 -8.85
N ALA A 293 11.06 18.08 -8.26
CA ALA A 293 9.73 18.52 -7.88
C ALA A 293 9.70 19.17 -6.49
N ARG A 294 10.84 19.19 -5.77
CA ARG A 294 10.94 19.66 -4.38
C ARG A 294 9.82 19.05 -3.51
N CYS A 295 9.75 17.72 -3.51
CA CYS A 295 8.73 17.00 -2.77
C CYS A 295 8.81 17.31 -1.27
N ASN A 296 7.66 17.49 -0.61
CA ASN A 296 7.56 17.70 0.83
C ASN A 296 7.36 16.37 1.57
N PHE A 297 6.68 15.44 0.93
CA PHE A 297 6.39 14.12 1.50
C PHE A 297 6.76 13.02 0.54
N ILE A 298 7.36 11.95 1.07
CA ILE A 298 7.62 10.71 0.36
C ILE A 298 7.16 9.52 1.20
N ALA A 299 6.66 8.50 0.53
CA ALA A 299 6.24 7.26 1.15
C ALA A 299 6.76 6.07 0.35
N GLY A 300 7.14 5.00 1.05
CA GLY A 300 7.68 3.82 0.41
C GLY A 300 7.71 2.60 1.30
N VAL A 301 7.98 1.47 0.68
CA VAL A 301 8.29 0.21 1.37
C VAL A 301 9.80 0.11 1.64
N PRO A 302 10.26 -0.69 2.63
CA PRO A 302 11.68 -0.81 2.96
C PRO A 302 12.57 -1.14 1.77
N THR A 303 12.12 -2.03 0.87
CA THR A 303 12.87 -2.39 -0.35
C THR A 303 13.06 -1.25 -1.34
N LEU A 304 12.17 -0.25 -1.34
CA LEU A 304 12.32 0.97 -2.12
C LEU A 304 13.45 1.83 -1.55
N TYR A 305 13.46 2.00 -0.24
CA TYR A 305 14.50 2.77 0.45
C TYR A 305 15.87 2.11 0.35
N GLU A 306 15.94 0.79 0.49
CA GLU A 306 17.18 0.05 0.26
C GLU A 306 17.72 0.29 -1.17
N ALA A 307 16.86 0.33 -2.17
CA ALA A 307 17.25 0.64 -3.54
C ALA A 307 17.70 2.10 -3.71
N LEU A 308 17.11 3.04 -2.97
CA LEU A 308 17.51 4.45 -2.95
C LEU A 308 18.92 4.63 -2.37
N LEU A 309 19.21 3.96 -1.24
CA LEU A 309 20.52 4.03 -0.57
C LEU A 309 21.69 3.54 -1.44
N ARG A 310 21.40 2.71 -2.47
CA ARG A 310 22.42 2.17 -3.38
C ARG A 310 22.59 2.96 -4.66
N LEU A 311 21.78 3.98 -4.86
CA LEU A 311 21.81 4.70 -6.12
C LEU A 311 23.12 5.51 -6.23
N PRO A 312 23.96 5.27 -7.25
CA PRO A 312 25.18 6.04 -7.44
C PRO A 312 24.87 7.48 -7.88
N GLY A 313 25.73 8.42 -7.55
CA GLY A 313 25.64 9.81 -8.00
C GLY A 313 24.66 10.64 -7.18
N MET A 314 24.35 10.21 -5.95
CA MET A 314 23.46 10.94 -5.04
C MET A 314 24.18 11.96 -4.15
N GLU A 315 25.50 12.05 -4.21
CA GLU A 315 26.33 12.82 -3.26
C GLU A 315 25.96 14.32 -3.20
N LYS A 316 25.34 14.84 -4.26
CA LYS A 316 24.93 16.25 -4.37
C LYS A 316 23.41 16.45 -4.29
N ALA A 317 22.63 15.38 -4.11
CA ALA A 317 21.17 15.49 -4.05
C ALA A 317 20.72 16.35 -2.86
N ASP A 318 19.68 17.15 -3.08
CA ASP A 318 19.12 18.06 -2.08
C ASP A 318 17.70 17.63 -1.67
N PHE A 319 17.58 17.15 -0.45
CA PHE A 319 16.31 16.74 0.15
C PHE A 319 15.80 17.71 1.22
N SER A 320 16.32 18.94 1.24
CA SER A 320 15.94 19.97 2.22
C SER A 320 14.47 20.39 2.18
N SER A 321 13.75 20.05 1.09
CA SER A 321 12.31 20.32 0.97
C SER A 321 11.43 19.31 1.71
N LEU A 322 11.97 18.17 2.16
CA LEU A 322 11.18 17.13 2.83
C LEU A 322 10.69 17.61 4.19
N LYS A 323 9.42 17.34 4.46
CA LYS A 323 8.71 17.56 5.72
C LYS A 323 8.27 16.24 6.37
N GLY A 324 8.30 15.14 5.60
CA GLY A 324 7.98 13.82 6.10
C GLY A 324 8.44 12.70 5.16
N VAL A 325 8.98 11.64 5.75
CA VAL A 325 9.41 10.41 5.07
C VAL A 325 8.77 9.24 5.78
N PHE A 326 7.94 8.46 5.06
CA PHE A 326 7.13 7.38 5.64
C PHE A 326 7.56 6.03 5.09
N SER A 327 7.80 5.08 5.99
CA SER A 327 7.99 3.68 5.64
C SER A 327 6.83 2.84 6.18
N GLY A 328 6.28 1.98 5.34
CA GLY A 328 5.18 1.10 5.74
C GLY A 328 4.96 -0.04 4.75
N GLY A 329 3.98 -0.87 5.07
CA GLY A 329 3.58 -1.99 4.23
C GLY A 329 4.44 -3.25 4.37
N ASP A 330 5.66 -3.14 4.91
CA ASP A 330 6.53 -4.24 5.31
C ASP A 330 7.36 -3.79 6.52
N SER A 331 7.99 -4.72 7.24
CA SER A 331 8.80 -4.40 8.42
C SER A 331 10.06 -3.63 8.02
N LEU A 332 10.28 -2.50 8.66
CA LEU A 332 11.51 -1.72 8.53
C LEU A 332 12.51 -2.19 9.59
N SER A 333 13.64 -2.77 9.18
CA SER A 333 14.66 -3.16 10.16
C SER A 333 15.27 -1.91 10.81
N VAL A 334 15.65 -2.06 12.08
CA VAL A 334 16.30 -0.99 12.86
C VAL A 334 17.54 -0.47 12.14
N GLU A 335 18.33 -1.37 11.56
CA GLU A 335 19.55 -1.03 10.83
C GLU A 335 19.24 -0.24 9.54
N LEU A 336 18.25 -0.68 8.76
CA LEU A 336 17.84 0.05 7.55
C LEU A 336 17.33 1.45 7.90
N LYS A 337 16.55 1.57 8.99
CA LYS A 337 16.10 2.88 9.48
C LYS A 337 17.28 3.79 9.82
N LYS A 338 18.27 3.32 10.59
CA LYS A 338 19.46 4.08 10.96
C LYS A 338 20.24 4.54 9.71
N ARG A 339 20.44 3.66 8.75
CA ARG A 339 21.12 3.96 7.49
C ARG A 339 20.35 5.01 6.66
N LEU A 340 19.03 4.89 6.62
CA LEU A 340 18.18 5.82 5.89
C LEU A 340 18.14 7.20 6.56
N ASP A 341 18.05 7.27 7.89
CA ASP A 341 18.10 8.52 8.63
C ASP A 341 19.46 9.24 8.43
N ALA A 342 20.57 8.50 8.48
CA ALA A 342 21.90 9.03 8.18
C ALA A 342 22.01 9.54 6.72
N PHE A 343 21.45 8.81 5.77
CA PHE A 343 21.40 9.22 4.37
C PHE A 343 20.58 10.51 4.19
N LEU A 344 19.40 10.61 4.79
CA LEU A 344 18.55 11.79 4.74
C LEU A 344 19.29 13.02 5.32
N ALA A 345 19.94 12.88 6.47
CA ALA A 345 20.73 13.93 7.10
C ALA A 345 21.90 14.40 6.20
N ALA A 346 22.63 13.45 5.60
CA ALA A 346 23.72 13.75 4.65
C ALA A 346 23.22 14.51 3.41
N HIS A 347 21.93 14.36 3.04
CA HIS A 347 21.29 15.06 1.92
C HIS A 347 20.42 16.24 2.37
N ARG A 348 20.68 16.80 3.56
CA ARG A 348 20.06 18.01 4.11
C ARG A 348 18.56 17.89 4.41
N ALA A 349 18.02 16.67 4.47
CA ALA A 349 16.63 16.48 4.91
C ALA A 349 16.50 16.84 6.41
N PRO A 350 15.54 17.71 6.79
CA PRO A 350 15.36 18.11 8.20
C PRO A 350 14.49 17.11 8.98
N VAL A 351 14.28 15.91 8.46
CA VAL A 351 13.35 14.89 9.00
C VAL A 351 13.97 13.51 9.00
N GLN A 352 13.52 12.67 9.92
CA GLN A 352 13.81 11.26 9.98
C GLN A 352 12.68 10.43 9.40
N VAL A 353 12.94 9.15 9.13
CA VAL A 353 11.92 8.20 8.68
C VAL A 353 10.97 7.89 9.83
N ARG A 354 9.69 7.99 9.54
CA ARG A 354 8.60 7.59 10.42
C ARG A 354 8.01 6.27 9.92
N GLU A 355 8.01 5.27 10.78
CA GLU A 355 7.42 3.98 10.47
C GLU A 355 5.93 4.00 10.73
N GLY A 356 5.16 3.46 9.77
CA GLY A 356 3.71 3.33 9.86
C GLY A 356 3.26 1.89 9.68
N TYR A 357 2.16 1.55 10.33
CA TYR A 357 1.53 0.24 10.25
C TYR A 357 0.05 0.35 9.90
N GLY A 358 -0.46 -0.69 9.26
CA GLY A 358 -1.86 -0.88 8.96
C GLY A 358 -2.10 -2.04 8.02
N THR A 359 -3.35 -2.39 7.86
CA THR A 359 -3.81 -3.48 7.01
C THR A 359 -4.70 -2.95 5.90
N THR A 360 -4.96 -3.72 4.85
CA THR A 360 -5.88 -3.29 3.79
C THR A 360 -7.30 -3.12 4.34
N GLU A 361 -7.65 -3.90 5.38
CA GLU A 361 -8.90 -3.86 6.11
C GLU A 361 -9.12 -2.54 6.89
N THR A 362 -8.08 -1.72 7.01
CA THR A 362 -8.13 -0.37 7.62
C THR A 362 -7.64 0.72 6.66
N VAL A 363 -7.89 0.56 5.37
CA VAL A 363 -7.41 1.41 4.26
C VAL A 363 -5.89 1.49 4.18
N THR A 364 -5.13 0.78 4.99
CA THR A 364 -3.67 0.66 4.92
C THR A 364 -2.86 1.30 6.05
N ALA A 365 -3.34 2.35 6.69
CA ALA A 365 -2.59 3.03 7.75
C ALA A 365 -3.47 3.32 8.97
N CYS A 366 -2.99 2.94 10.16
CA CYS A 366 -3.68 3.13 11.44
C CYS A 366 -2.71 3.49 12.58
N CYS A 367 -1.40 3.33 12.36
CA CYS A 367 -0.34 3.76 13.28
C CYS A 367 0.72 4.53 12.54
N LEU A 368 1.40 5.43 13.26
CA LEU A 368 2.59 6.11 12.77
C LEU A 368 3.48 6.53 13.94
N THR A 369 4.78 6.44 13.78
CA THR A 369 5.75 7.04 14.71
C THR A 369 5.47 8.54 14.83
N PRO A 370 5.27 9.12 16.03
CA PRO A 370 5.13 10.57 16.21
C PRO A 370 6.35 11.33 15.70
N PRO A 371 6.20 12.62 15.29
CA PRO A 371 7.33 13.40 14.73
C PRO A 371 8.46 13.62 15.75
N ASP A 372 8.14 13.79 17.01
CA ASP A 372 9.09 14.21 18.07
C ASP A 372 9.38 13.10 19.09
N ARG A 373 8.75 11.93 18.96
CA ARG A 373 8.89 10.79 19.87
C ARG A 373 9.00 9.49 19.09
N ALA A 374 10.20 8.98 18.89
CA ALA A 374 10.43 7.69 18.29
C ALA A 374 10.95 6.70 19.33
N LYS A 375 10.43 5.46 19.30
CA LYS A 375 11.01 4.34 20.05
C LYS A 375 11.53 3.30 19.05
N GLU A 376 12.76 2.86 19.25
CA GLU A 376 13.43 1.91 18.37
C GLU A 376 12.62 0.60 18.26
N GLY A 377 12.37 0.16 17.03
CA GLY A 377 11.62 -1.06 16.73
C GLY A 377 10.10 -0.95 16.89
N SER A 378 9.57 0.23 17.26
CA SER A 378 8.14 0.46 17.32
C SER A 378 7.58 0.90 15.98
N ILE A 379 6.39 0.43 15.64
CA ILE A 379 5.57 0.87 14.50
C ILE A 379 4.75 2.14 14.80
N GLY A 380 5.03 2.81 15.93
CA GLY A 380 4.40 4.06 16.36
C GLY A 380 3.20 3.87 17.28
N ILE A 381 2.35 4.88 17.28
CA ILE A 381 1.12 4.96 18.07
C ILE A 381 -0.10 5.04 17.13
N PRO A 382 -1.31 4.71 17.60
CA PRO A 382 -2.54 4.83 16.81
C PRO A 382 -2.81 6.24 16.31
N PHE A 383 -3.48 6.36 15.18
CA PHE A 383 -4.03 7.63 14.68
C PHE A 383 -5.18 8.13 15.57
N PRO A 384 -5.58 9.41 15.48
CA PRO A 384 -6.80 9.90 16.09
C PRO A 384 -8.00 8.98 15.84
N ASP A 385 -8.82 8.75 16.87
CA ASP A 385 -9.99 7.85 16.84
C ASP A 385 -9.70 6.41 16.40
N THR A 386 -8.44 6.03 16.33
CA THR A 386 -8.02 4.64 16.12
C THR A 386 -7.64 4.04 17.46
N TYR A 387 -8.19 2.86 17.75
CA TYR A 387 -7.95 2.13 18.98
C TYR A 387 -7.18 0.85 18.68
N ILE A 388 -6.23 0.53 19.54
CA ILE A 388 -5.45 -0.71 19.47
C ILE A 388 -5.51 -1.38 20.84
N LYS A 389 -5.69 -2.70 20.82
CA LYS A 389 -5.45 -3.54 21.99
C LYS A 389 -4.72 -4.81 21.58
N ILE A 390 -4.00 -5.38 22.53
CA ILE A 390 -3.29 -6.65 22.36
C ILE A 390 -4.07 -7.69 23.12
N VAL A 391 -4.48 -8.76 22.44
CA VAL A 391 -5.28 -9.82 23.04
C VAL A 391 -4.62 -11.19 22.90
N ARG A 392 -5.01 -12.13 23.74
CA ARG A 392 -4.68 -13.53 23.54
C ARG A 392 -5.24 -13.99 22.18
N PRO A 393 -4.40 -14.54 21.28
CA PRO A 393 -4.81 -14.85 19.91
C PRO A 393 -6.13 -15.63 19.84
N GLY A 394 -7.04 -15.14 19.01
CA GLY A 394 -8.37 -15.71 18.78
C GLY A 394 -9.41 -15.45 19.88
N THR A 395 -9.06 -14.73 20.95
CA THR A 395 -9.96 -14.39 22.07
C THR A 395 -10.16 -12.88 22.19
N GLU A 396 -11.01 -12.44 23.14
CA GLU A 396 -11.19 -11.02 23.49
C GLU A 396 -10.37 -10.63 24.74
N GLU A 397 -9.64 -11.57 25.35
CA GLU A 397 -8.85 -11.34 26.57
C GLU A 397 -7.69 -10.38 26.29
N GLU A 398 -7.79 -9.16 26.81
CA GLU A 398 -6.74 -8.15 26.71
C GLU A 398 -5.55 -8.53 27.59
N LEU A 399 -4.34 -8.50 27.01
CA LEU A 399 -3.10 -8.83 27.71
C LEU A 399 -2.49 -7.57 28.36
N PRO A 400 -1.72 -7.75 29.46
CA PRO A 400 -0.94 -6.68 30.06
C PRO A 400 0.05 -6.03 29.09
N TYR A 401 0.43 -4.78 29.34
CA TYR A 401 1.48 -4.11 28.56
C TYR A 401 2.79 -4.87 28.62
N GLY A 402 3.44 -5.00 27.46
CA GLY A 402 4.67 -5.76 27.27
C GLY A 402 4.47 -7.24 26.95
N GLU A 403 3.28 -7.79 27.12
CA GLU A 403 2.98 -9.16 26.72
C GLU A 403 2.62 -9.27 25.24
N GLU A 404 3.10 -10.32 24.60
CA GLU A 404 2.88 -10.57 23.17
C GLU A 404 1.51 -11.25 22.92
N GLY A 405 0.74 -10.71 21.98
CA GLY A 405 -0.56 -11.22 21.56
C GLY A 405 -0.94 -10.77 20.17
N GLU A 406 -2.20 -10.95 19.80
CA GLU A 406 -2.76 -10.49 18.54
C GLU A 406 -3.12 -9.01 18.62
N ILE A 407 -2.69 -8.24 17.62
CA ILE A 407 -3.01 -6.83 17.47
C ILE A 407 -4.43 -6.69 16.92
N LEU A 408 -5.30 -6.04 17.66
CA LEU A 408 -6.65 -5.70 17.22
C LEU A 408 -6.77 -4.20 16.95
N LEU A 409 -7.52 -3.87 15.91
CA LEU A 409 -7.72 -2.50 15.44
C LEU A 409 -9.21 -2.15 15.43
N ALA A 410 -9.57 -0.96 15.90
CA ALA A 410 -10.90 -0.38 15.72
C ALA A 410 -10.77 1.10 15.36
N GLY A 411 -11.73 1.65 14.60
CA GLY A 411 -11.73 3.06 14.23
C GLY A 411 -12.45 3.35 12.92
N PRO A 412 -12.43 4.62 12.47
CA PRO A 412 -13.22 5.07 11.33
C PRO A 412 -12.73 4.53 9.98
N THR A 413 -11.52 3.98 9.92
CA THR A 413 -10.94 3.41 8.69
C THR A 413 -11.24 1.92 8.51
N VAL A 414 -11.90 1.27 9.47
CA VAL A 414 -12.24 -0.16 9.42
C VAL A 414 -13.20 -0.45 8.27
N MET A 415 -12.88 -1.47 7.48
CA MET A 415 -13.66 -1.93 6.33
C MET A 415 -15.11 -2.28 6.70
N GLN A 416 -15.99 -2.29 5.72
CA GLN A 416 -17.36 -2.81 5.90
C GLN A 416 -17.39 -4.34 5.99
N GLY A 417 -16.48 -5.02 5.29
CA GLY A 417 -16.36 -6.47 5.24
C GLY A 417 -15.64 -6.94 3.99
N TYR A 418 -15.66 -8.26 3.76
CA TYR A 418 -15.18 -8.87 2.53
C TYR A 418 -16.33 -9.07 1.54
N ALA A 419 -16.07 -8.82 0.26
CA ALA A 419 -17.05 -9.01 -0.81
C ALA A 419 -17.44 -10.48 -0.92
N ASP A 420 -18.74 -10.74 -0.87
CA ASP A 420 -19.35 -12.08 -1.02
C ASP A 420 -18.76 -13.16 -0.07
N ALA A 421 -18.23 -12.74 1.09
CA ALA A 421 -17.57 -13.61 2.07
C ALA A 421 -18.03 -13.27 3.52
N PRO A 422 -19.30 -13.57 3.88
CA PRO A 422 -19.84 -13.20 5.19
C PRO A 422 -19.20 -13.94 6.36
N GLU A 423 -18.82 -15.21 6.18
CA GLU A 423 -18.17 -16.02 7.22
C GLU A 423 -16.79 -15.46 7.57
N GLU A 424 -15.98 -15.14 6.56
CA GLU A 424 -14.67 -14.53 6.76
C GLU A 424 -14.78 -13.11 7.32
N THR A 425 -15.84 -12.38 6.95
CA THR A 425 -16.14 -11.08 7.54
C THR A 425 -16.41 -11.22 9.04
N ALA A 426 -17.29 -12.14 9.43
CA ALA A 426 -17.61 -12.40 10.83
C ALA A 426 -16.41 -12.95 11.63
N ALA A 427 -15.52 -13.71 10.99
CA ALA A 427 -14.27 -14.16 11.61
C ALA A 427 -13.27 -13.03 11.87
N THR A 428 -13.26 -12.00 10.99
CA THR A 428 -12.29 -10.89 11.04
C THR A 428 -12.83 -9.68 11.80
N LEU A 429 -14.12 -9.38 11.68
CA LEU A 429 -14.78 -8.24 12.33
C LEU A 429 -15.67 -8.74 13.47
N ARG A 430 -15.34 -8.34 14.71
CA ARG A 430 -16.13 -8.73 15.88
C ARG A 430 -16.45 -7.50 16.72
N THR A 431 -17.72 -7.37 17.10
CA THR A 431 -18.15 -6.30 18.01
C THR A 431 -17.98 -6.79 19.45
N HIS A 432 -17.20 -6.05 20.25
CA HIS A 432 -16.93 -6.36 21.63
C HIS A 432 -17.88 -5.65 22.58
N ALA A 433 -17.80 -5.98 23.88
CA ALA A 433 -18.63 -5.37 24.92
C ALA A 433 -18.44 -3.84 25.05
N ASP A 434 -17.31 -3.29 24.58
CA ASP A 434 -17.03 -1.85 24.51
C ASP A 434 -17.83 -1.13 23.40
N GLY A 435 -18.62 -1.86 22.60
CA GLY A 435 -19.44 -1.35 21.51
C GLY A 435 -18.66 -1.05 20.23
N LEU A 436 -17.34 -1.28 20.19
CA LEU A 436 -16.52 -1.13 18.98
C LEU A 436 -16.47 -2.42 18.16
N THR A 437 -16.39 -2.26 16.85
CA THR A 437 -16.07 -3.36 15.94
C THR A 437 -14.56 -3.42 15.75
N TRP A 438 -13.98 -4.55 16.14
CA TRP A 438 -12.55 -4.82 16.11
C TRP A 438 -12.17 -5.70 14.93
N VAL A 439 -11.09 -5.31 14.25
CA VAL A 439 -10.44 -6.13 13.22
C VAL A 439 -9.45 -7.07 13.90
N TYR A 440 -9.64 -8.36 13.76
CA TYR A 440 -8.66 -9.40 14.10
C TYR A 440 -7.65 -9.49 12.96
N THR A 441 -6.48 -8.89 13.18
CA THR A 441 -5.51 -8.68 12.08
C THR A 441 -4.73 -9.93 11.69
N GLY A 442 -4.62 -10.89 12.60
CA GLY A 442 -3.68 -12.00 12.49
C GLY A 442 -2.22 -11.58 12.60
N ASP A 443 -1.95 -10.35 13.00
CA ASP A 443 -0.63 -9.80 13.26
C ASP A 443 -0.34 -9.89 14.75
N LEU A 444 0.87 -10.34 15.10
CA LEU A 444 1.32 -10.49 16.49
C LEU A 444 2.23 -9.33 16.88
N GLY A 445 2.11 -8.90 18.13
CA GLY A 445 2.88 -7.80 18.67
C GLY A 445 2.60 -7.56 20.13
N TYR A 446 3.11 -6.47 20.66
CA TYR A 446 2.82 -5.99 22.01
C TYR A 446 2.73 -4.47 22.02
N MET A 447 2.18 -3.92 23.09
CA MET A 447 2.12 -2.50 23.36
C MET A 447 2.84 -2.21 24.68
N ASP A 448 3.63 -1.14 24.74
CA ASP A 448 4.21 -0.70 26.01
C ASP A 448 3.27 0.20 26.82
N GLY A 449 3.67 0.55 28.06
CA GLY A 449 2.87 1.36 28.96
C GLY A 449 2.61 2.81 28.49
N GLU A 450 3.32 3.28 27.47
CA GLU A 450 3.12 4.59 26.83
C GLU A 450 2.33 4.49 25.51
N GLY A 451 1.86 3.29 25.15
CA GLY A 451 1.02 3.06 23.99
C GLY A 451 1.77 2.88 22.66
N PHE A 452 3.10 2.77 22.69
CA PHE A 452 3.85 2.41 21.49
C PHE A 452 3.65 0.93 21.17
N VAL A 453 3.36 0.66 19.90
CA VAL A 453 3.09 -0.70 19.40
C VAL A 453 4.34 -1.27 18.75
N TYR A 454 4.59 -2.56 18.99
CA TYR A 454 5.73 -3.30 18.45
C TYR A 454 5.23 -4.52 17.68
N PHE A 455 5.47 -4.54 16.38
CA PHE A 455 5.10 -5.65 15.52
C PHE A 455 6.13 -6.78 15.61
N ARG A 456 5.65 -8.03 15.77
CA ARG A 456 6.50 -9.22 15.84
C ARG A 456 6.44 -10.07 14.59
N GLY A 457 5.31 -10.05 13.90
CA GLY A 457 5.12 -10.82 12.68
C GLY A 457 3.68 -11.25 12.49
N ARG A 458 3.41 -11.98 11.41
CA ARG A 458 2.11 -12.57 11.19
C ARG A 458 1.99 -13.91 11.86
N ALA A 459 0.86 -14.19 12.53
CA ALA A 459 0.60 -15.47 13.19
C ALA A 459 0.81 -16.65 12.23
N LYS A 460 0.40 -16.51 10.96
CA LYS A 460 0.57 -17.55 9.93
C LYS A 460 2.01 -17.68 9.41
N ARG A 461 2.88 -16.68 9.62
CA ARG A 461 4.30 -16.71 9.26
C ARG A 461 5.17 -17.25 10.41
N MET A 462 4.61 -17.34 11.58
CA MET A 462 5.28 -17.89 12.75
C MET A 462 5.73 -19.33 12.48
N ILE A 463 6.98 -19.63 12.80
CA ILE A 463 7.55 -20.95 12.63
C ILE A 463 7.47 -21.69 13.96
N VAL A 464 6.62 -22.72 14.01
CA VAL A 464 6.57 -23.59 15.19
C VAL A 464 7.63 -24.67 15.03
N THR A 465 8.65 -24.64 15.89
CA THR A 465 9.74 -25.62 15.91
C THR A 465 9.91 -26.22 17.30
N SER A 466 9.77 -27.54 17.42
CA SER A 466 9.86 -28.26 18.70
C SER A 466 8.98 -27.67 19.83
N GLY A 467 7.80 -27.14 19.49
CA GLY A 467 6.88 -26.51 20.45
C GLY A 467 7.18 -25.05 20.80
N TYR A 468 8.22 -24.46 20.20
CA TYR A 468 8.55 -23.04 20.37
C TYR A 468 8.10 -22.21 19.17
N ASN A 469 7.62 -21.01 19.46
CA ASN A 469 7.27 -20.02 18.45
C ASN A 469 8.52 -19.23 18.06
N VAL A 470 8.84 -19.23 16.76
CA VAL A 470 9.93 -18.44 16.19
C VAL A 470 9.33 -17.42 15.22
N TYR A 471 9.67 -16.17 15.44
CA TYR A 471 9.20 -15.06 14.60
C TYR A 471 10.27 -14.72 13.56
N PRO A 472 10.03 -14.96 12.26
CA PRO A 472 10.98 -14.69 11.19
C PRO A 472 11.58 -13.28 11.24
N ALA A 473 10.76 -12.26 11.50
CA ALA A 473 11.20 -10.87 11.56
C ALA A 473 12.29 -10.60 12.61
N GLN A 474 12.30 -11.33 13.73
CA GLN A 474 13.36 -11.18 14.75
C GLN A 474 14.71 -11.64 14.22
N ILE A 475 14.72 -12.75 13.47
CA ILE A 475 15.95 -13.29 12.89
C ILE A 475 16.38 -12.47 11.68
N GLU A 476 15.43 -11.98 10.89
CA GLU A 476 15.66 -11.06 9.77
C GLU A 476 16.33 -9.77 10.28
N ASN A 477 15.76 -9.13 11.30
CA ASN A 477 16.34 -7.93 11.93
C ASN A 477 17.75 -8.17 12.45
N LEU A 478 18.00 -9.33 13.05
CA LEU A 478 19.33 -9.70 13.53
C LEU A 478 20.32 -9.87 12.37
N LEU A 479 19.95 -10.62 11.35
CA LEU A 479 20.81 -10.84 10.17
C LEU A 479 21.06 -9.53 9.43
N ASP A 480 20.05 -8.70 9.25
CA ASP A 480 20.16 -7.40 8.57
C ASP A 480 21.06 -6.41 9.30
N ALA A 481 21.22 -6.56 10.64
CA ALA A 481 22.17 -5.78 11.44
C ALA A 481 23.63 -6.20 11.22
N HIS A 482 23.90 -7.38 10.64
CA HIS A 482 25.26 -7.84 10.40
C HIS A 482 25.95 -7.04 9.28
N PRO A 483 27.24 -6.60 9.45
CA PRO A 483 27.94 -5.76 8.47
C PRO A 483 27.98 -6.32 7.04
N MET A 484 28.00 -7.63 6.87
CA MET A 484 28.05 -8.31 5.57
C MET A 484 26.68 -8.47 4.90
N VAL A 485 25.58 -8.37 5.65
CA VAL A 485 24.23 -8.63 5.15
C VAL A 485 23.61 -7.37 4.60
N GLN A 486 22.91 -7.53 3.51
CA GLN A 486 22.15 -6.47 2.88
C GLN A 486 20.67 -6.55 3.23
N MET A 487 20.10 -7.72 3.08
CA MET A 487 18.71 -8.03 3.36
C MET A 487 18.57 -9.53 3.56
N SER A 488 17.69 -9.93 4.43
CA SER A 488 17.38 -11.34 4.66
C SER A 488 15.88 -11.62 4.56
N CYS A 489 15.54 -12.90 4.39
CA CYS A 489 14.20 -13.43 4.50
C CYS A 489 14.27 -14.80 5.16
N VAL A 490 13.46 -14.99 6.19
CA VAL A 490 13.45 -16.22 7.00
C VAL A 490 12.12 -16.94 6.79
N ILE A 491 12.21 -18.24 6.52
CA ILE A 491 11.04 -19.11 6.36
C ILE A 491 11.16 -20.38 7.22
N GLY A 492 10.01 -21.03 7.43
CA GLY A 492 9.98 -22.36 8.03
C GLY A 492 9.98 -23.44 6.95
N VAL A 493 10.96 -24.32 6.97
CA VAL A 493 10.99 -25.50 6.09
C VAL A 493 10.51 -26.74 6.85
N PRO A 494 9.83 -27.69 6.19
CA PRO A 494 9.38 -28.92 6.84
C PRO A 494 10.54 -29.73 7.45
N ASP A 495 10.34 -30.28 8.62
CA ASP A 495 11.27 -31.19 9.27
C ASP A 495 10.52 -32.35 9.94
N PRO A 496 10.93 -33.61 9.68
CA PRO A 496 10.22 -34.77 10.22
C PRO A 496 10.21 -34.85 11.74
N TYR A 497 11.19 -34.23 12.41
CA TYR A 497 11.40 -34.32 13.86
C TYR A 497 10.89 -33.07 14.60
N LYS A 498 11.08 -31.89 14.01
CA LYS A 498 10.80 -30.58 14.65
C LYS A 498 9.53 -29.93 14.14
N ILE A 499 8.77 -30.61 13.26
CA ILE A 499 7.65 -30.08 12.49
C ILE A 499 8.16 -29.10 11.43
N ARG A 500 8.83 -28.02 11.83
CA ARG A 500 9.51 -27.06 10.94
C ARG A 500 10.89 -26.69 11.50
N LYS A 501 11.82 -26.38 10.60
CA LYS A 501 13.11 -25.75 10.90
C LYS A 501 13.16 -24.35 10.30
N VAL A 502 13.98 -23.52 10.89
CA VAL A 502 14.22 -22.14 10.41
C VAL A 502 15.25 -22.18 9.30
N LYS A 503 14.97 -21.56 8.16
CA LYS A 503 15.93 -21.35 7.05
C LYS A 503 15.98 -19.87 6.69
N ALA A 504 17.18 -19.34 6.49
CA ALA A 504 17.41 -17.95 6.11
C ALA A 504 17.92 -17.85 4.67
N PHE A 505 17.32 -16.94 3.89
CA PHE A 505 17.84 -16.49 2.60
C PHE A 505 18.46 -15.12 2.78
N VAL A 506 19.68 -14.94 2.30
CA VAL A 506 20.46 -13.73 2.56
C VAL A 506 21.03 -13.17 1.26
N THR A 507 20.82 -11.87 1.05
CA THR A 507 21.58 -11.10 0.05
C THR A 507 22.72 -10.38 0.75
N LEU A 508 23.91 -10.44 0.17
CA LEU A 508 25.11 -9.85 0.74
C LEU A 508 25.36 -8.43 0.22
N LYS A 509 26.04 -7.62 1.01
CA LYS A 509 26.48 -6.29 0.57
C LYS A 509 27.50 -6.38 -0.56
N GLN A 510 27.60 -5.35 -1.36
CA GLN A 510 28.56 -5.28 -2.45
C GLN A 510 29.99 -5.49 -1.94
N GLY A 511 30.74 -6.35 -2.62
CA GLY A 511 32.12 -6.69 -2.25
C GLY A 511 32.24 -7.86 -1.26
N VAL A 512 31.15 -8.36 -0.71
CA VAL A 512 31.16 -9.57 0.13
C VAL A 512 30.87 -10.80 -0.71
N ALA A 513 31.77 -11.77 -0.70
CA ALA A 513 31.64 -13.02 -1.47
C ALA A 513 30.75 -14.04 -0.74
N PRO A 514 29.90 -14.81 -1.46
CA PRO A 514 29.03 -15.84 -0.88
C PRO A 514 29.80 -17.14 -0.62
N THR A 515 30.80 -17.08 0.28
CA THR A 515 31.67 -18.20 0.63
C THR A 515 31.17 -18.97 1.83
N GLU A 516 31.74 -20.18 2.06
CA GLU A 516 31.45 -20.97 3.25
C GLU A 516 31.95 -20.27 4.53
N GLU A 517 33.02 -19.49 4.43
CA GLU A 517 33.52 -18.66 5.53
C GLU A 517 32.49 -17.57 5.92
N THR A 518 31.94 -16.87 4.92
CA THR A 518 30.87 -15.89 5.13
C THR A 518 29.63 -16.54 5.77
N ARG A 519 29.25 -17.75 5.32
CA ARG A 519 28.12 -18.49 5.90
C ARG A 519 28.37 -18.86 7.34
N ARG A 520 29.57 -19.35 7.66
CA ARG A 520 29.98 -19.70 9.01
C ARG A 520 29.93 -18.47 9.93
N ALA A 521 30.48 -17.34 9.49
CA ALA A 521 30.46 -16.11 10.27
C ALA A 521 29.02 -15.66 10.61
N LEU A 522 28.09 -15.73 9.65
CA LEU A 522 26.68 -15.40 9.90
C LEU A 522 26.00 -16.42 10.83
N MET A 523 26.30 -17.70 10.69
CA MET A 523 25.79 -18.73 11.60
C MET A 523 26.32 -18.56 13.03
N ASP A 524 27.59 -18.20 13.18
CA ASP A 524 28.20 -17.94 14.49
C ASP A 524 27.60 -16.66 15.10
N TYR A 525 27.34 -15.64 14.30
CA TYR A 525 26.65 -14.44 14.75
C TYR A 525 25.23 -14.77 15.23
N CYS A 526 24.46 -15.55 14.49
CA CYS A 526 23.15 -16.02 14.96
C CYS A 526 23.27 -16.80 16.28
N ARG A 527 24.27 -17.68 16.42
CA ARG A 527 24.47 -18.50 17.63
C ARG A 527 24.67 -17.65 18.89
N LEU A 528 25.25 -16.46 18.76
CA LEU A 528 25.47 -15.55 19.89
C LEU A 528 24.21 -14.76 20.29
N HIS A 529 23.22 -14.62 19.38
CA HIS A 529 22.13 -13.67 19.55
C HIS A 529 20.73 -14.30 19.57
N VAL A 530 20.56 -15.54 19.10
CA VAL A 530 19.25 -16.22 19.13
C VAL A 530 19.31 -17.51 19.95
N ALA A 531 18.18 -17.87 20.51
CA ALA A 531 18.03 -19.13 21.23
C ALA A 531 18.26 -20.33 20.27
N ARG A 532 18.76 -21.43 20.80
CA ARG A 532 19.14 -22.63 20.03
C ARG A 532 17.98 -23.18 19.17
N TYR A 533 16.76 -23.07 19.64
CA TYR A 533 15.58 -23.52 18.88
C TYR A 533 15.26 -22.61 17.69
N ALA A 534 15.63 -21.32 17.76
CA ALA A 534 15.38 -20.32 16.73
C ALA A 534 16.54 -20.19 15.71
N MET A 535 17.62 -20.92 15.91
CA MET A 535 18.78 -20.93 15.01
C MET A 535 18.39 -21.36 13.60
N PRO A 536 18.79 -20.62 12.56
CA PRO A 536 18.69 -21.11 11.18
C PRO A 536 19.42 -22.45 11.02
N CYS A 537 18.77 -23.43 10.44
CA CYS A 537 19.43 -24.69 10.09
C CYS A 537 20.33 -24.53 8.86
N GLN A 538 20.03 -23.53 8.03
CA GLN A 538 20.76 -23.21 6.82
C GLN A 538 20.66 -21.71 6.51
N ILE A 539 21.75 -21.13 6.00
CA ILE A 539 21.77 -19.83 5.33
C ILE A 539 22.05 -20.06 3.85
N GLU A 540 21.12 -19.66 2.99
CA GLU A 540 21.25 -19.72 1.53
C GLU A 540 21.50 -18.32 0.98
N PHE A 541 22.58 -18.13 0.24
CA PHE A 541 22.86 -16.86 -0.41
C PHE A 541 22.10 -16.73 -1.72
N ARG A 542 21.53 -15.55 -1.95
CA ARG A 542 20.82 -15.16 -3.17
C ARG A 542 21.36 -13.82 -3.69
N GLU A 543 21.41 -13.64 -4.99
CA GLU A 543 21.73 -12.33 -5.57
C GLU A 543 20.61 -11.32 -5.29
N THR A 544 19.37 -11.78 -5.35
CA THR A 544 18.16 -10.99 -5.05
C THR A 544 17.14 -11.86 -4.34
N LEU A 545 16.34 -11.25 -3.47
CA LEU A 545 15.13 -11.87 -2.93
C LEU A 545 13.94 -11.63 -3.86
N PRO A 546 13.05 -12.63 -4.05
CA PRO A 546 11.83 -12.46 -4.84
C PRO A 546 10.94 -11.39 -4.21
N LYS A 547 10.23 -10.63 -5.08
CA LYS A 547 9.38 -9.53 -4.65
C LYS A 547 7.96 -9.71 -5.17
N THR A 548 7.00 -9.30 -4.36
CA THR A 548 5.60 -9.15 -4.77
C THR A 548 5.45 -7.99 -5.76
N LEU A 549 4.30 -7.91 -6.42
CA LEU A 549 3.97 -6.82 -7.33
C LEU A 549 3.96 -5.43 -6.66
N VAL A 550 3.78 -5.39 -5.34
CA VAL A 550 3.83 -4.15 -4.54
C VAL A 550 5.20 -3.90 -3.91
N GLY A 551 6.22 -4.68 -4.26
CA GLY A 551 7.61 -4.48 -3.87
C GLY A 551 8.02 -5.11 -2.53
N LYS A 552 7.16 -5.83 -1.82
CA LYS A 552 7.49 -6.58 -0.60
C LYS A 552 8.26 -7.85 -0.93
N VAL A 553 9.04 -8.38 0.01
CA VAL A 553 9.65 -9.70 -0.14
C VAL A 553 8.58 -10.79 -0.25
N ALA A 554 8.65 -11.60 -1.31
CA ALA A 554 7.71 -12.68 -1.58
C ALA A 554 8.15 -13.98 -0.88
N TYR A 555 8.08 -14.03 0.46
CA TYR A 555 8.52 -15.18 1.24
C TYR A 555 7.81 -16.49 0.87
N ARG A 556 6.55 -16.45 0.41
CA ARG A 556 5.80 -17.63 -0.04
C ARG A 556 6.44 -18.29 -1.26
N GLN A 557 6.94 -17.48 -2.19
CA GLN A 557 7.67 -18.02 -3.33
C GLN A 557 8.90 -18.81 -2.86
N LEU A 558 9.60 -18.34 -1.81
CA LEU A 558 10.70 -19.08 -1.22
C LEU A 558 10.22 -20.36 -0.51
N GLU A 559 9.06 -20.32 0.16
CA GLU A 559 8.46 -21.53 0.75
C GLU A 559 8.06 -22.55 -0.33
N GLU A 560 7.48 -22.11 -1.45
CA GLU A 560 7.13 -22.95 -2.60
C GLU A 560 8.37 -23.55 -3.29
N GLU A 561 9.42 -22.75 -3.47
CA GLU A 561 10.71 -23.22 -4.00
C GLU A 561 11.32 -24.32 -3.13
N GLU A 562 11.26 -24.17 -1.79
CA GLU A 562 11.76 -25.17 -0.87
C GLU A 562 10.88 -26.41 -0.84
N ALA A 563 9.58 -26.28 -0.86
CA ALA A 563 8.64 -27.41 -0.92
C ALA A 563 8.85 -28.24 -2.20
N ALA A 564 9.15 -27.58 -3.33
CA ALA A 564 9.43 -28.26 -4.61
C ALA A 564 10.75 -29.07 -4.61
N LYS A 565 11.71 -28.75 -3.71
CA LYS A 565 12.97 -29.49 -3.59
C LYS A 565 12.80 -30.87 -2.94
N GLY A 566 11.65 -31.14 -2.28
CA GLY A 566 11.35 -32.39 -1.58
C GLY A 566 12.13 -32.55 -0.25
N PRO A 567 11.75 -33.55 0.55
CA PRO A 567 12.28 -33.71 1.92
C PRO A 567 13.77 -34.12 2.01
N ALA A 568 14.44 -34.43 0.91
CA ALA A 568 15.84 -34.88 0.91
C ALA A 568 16.88 -33.76 0.84
N ASN A 569 16.49 -32.52 0.55
CA ASN A 569 17.39 -31.37 0.36
C ASN A 569 17.01 -30.13 1.20
N ALA A 570 16.12 -30.27 2.19
CA ALA A 570 15.70 -29.19 3.08
C ALA A 570 16.49 -29.15 4.40
#